data_e07e10d5fd756d9ae650e0bd589e71d1
#
_entry.id   e07e10d5fd756d9ae650e0bd589e71d1
#
_cell.length_a   1.000
_cell.length_b   1.000
_cell.length_c   1.000
_cell.angle_alpha   90.00
_cell.angle_beta   90.00
_cell.angle_gamma   90.00
#
_symmetry.space_group_name_H-M   'P 1'
#
loop_
_entity.id
_entity.type
_entity.pdbx_description
1 polymer ?
#
loop_
_entity_poly.entity_id
_entity_poly.type
_entity_poly.pdbx_seq_one_letter_code
_entity_poly.pdbx_strand_id
1 'polypeptide(L)'
;MSFGSFAAGPPYNTGVNVSDIGEFGLIERLAKAVGADRPESLIVGIGDDAAAWRADAAVVLATTDTLVEGVHFQRAWTPWADLGWKALAVNVSDMAAMGGLPQYALVTLALPPQTPLQAVDELYEGLRECAREYGVTVVGGDVVRAPQVAITVALLGRADAGPDGSPRLMRRDAARAGYEVAVSGTLGGSAAGLRRLKEGAPPDDPLIRAHLRPRPPLALARRAAGLGVPCAIDVSDGLLQDLGHVCEASALGAVVRAELVPLSAELRDVYPDDALALACAGGEDYELLLLAPPETLAALTAVTVIGEMMESAERRATLVEASGEEVSLPAAGWDHLRA
;
A
#
# COMPACT_ATOMS: atom_id res chain seq x y z
N MET A 1 -45.40 0.14 13.00
CA MET A 1 -45.06 0.78 11.72
C MET A 1 -44.26 -0.24 10.90
N SER A 2 -44.89 -0.68 9.79
CA SER A 2 -44.37 -1.75 8.93
C SER A 2 -43.27 -1.16 8.06
N PHE A 3 -42.03 -1.69 8.13
CA PHE A 3 -40.95 -1.38 7.19
C PHE A 3 -41.30 -2.01 5.83
N GLY A 4 -41.53 -1.16 4.83
CA GLY A 4 -41.80 -1.58 3.47
C GLY A 4 -40.62 -2.37 2.89
N SER A 5 -40.97 -3.50 2.25
CA SER A 5 -40.06 -4.34 1.46
C SER A 5 -39.43 -3.48 0.35
N PHE A 6 -38.13 -3.27 0.43
CA PHE A 6 -37.35 -2.81 -0.73
C PHE A 6 -37.41 -3.91 -1.79
N ALA A 7 -37.95 -3.59 -2.95
CA ALA A 7 -37.94 -4.46 -4.11
C ALA A 7 -36.50 -4.79 -4.47
N ALA A 8 -36.16 -6.08 -4.49
CA ALA A 8 -34.89 -6.56 -5.02
C ALA A 8 -34.78 -6.08 -6.47
N GLY A 9 -33.68 -5.40 -6.79
CA GLY A 9 -33.32 -5.06 -8.17
C GLY A 9 -33.27 -6.31 -9.06
N PRO A 10 -33.26 -6.16 -10.40
CA PRO A 10 -33.28 -7.29 -11.32
C PRO A 10 -32.14 -8.27 -11.00
N PRO A 11 -32.39 -9.60 -11.10
CA PRO A 11 -31.39 -10.59 -10.77
C PRO A 11 -30.20 -10.45 -11.74
N TYR A 12 -29.05 -10.03 -11.22
CA TYR A 12 -27.78 -10.11 -11.92
C TYR A 12 -27.35 -11.58 -11.99
N ASN A 13 -27.99 -12.36 -12.86
CA ASN A 13 -27.58 -13.72 -13.12
C ASN A 13 -26.69 -13.78 -14.36
N THR A 14 -25.42 -13.33 -14.22
CA THR A 14 -24.42 -13.49 -15.26
C THR A 14 -23.54 -14.71 -15.03
N GLY A 15 -23.73 -15.45 -13.92
CA GLY A 15 -22.91 -16.62 -13.59
C GLY A 15 -21.46 -16.30 -13.23
N VAL A 16 -21.08 -15.02 -13.18
CA VAL A 16 -19.72 -14.56 -12.84
C VAL A 16 -19.75 -13.98 -11.43
N ASN A 17 -18.92 -14.55 -10.54
CA ASN A 17 -18.73 -14.07 -9.17
C ASN A 17 -17.58 -13.08 -9.11
N VAL A 18 -17.45 -12.36 -7.99
CA VAL A 18 -16.34 -11.43 -7.73
C VAL A 18 -15.00 -12.18 -7.78
N SER A 19 -14.95 -13.39 -7.22
CA SER A 19 -13.77 -14.27 -7.28
C SER A 19 -13.31 -14.63 -8.70
N ASP A 20 -14.21 -14.58 -9.69
CA ASP A 20 -13.87 -14.95 -11.07
C ASP A 20 -13.06 -13.86 -11.77
N ILE A 21 -13.22 -12.60 -11.35
CA ILE A 21 -12.51 -11.44 -11.92
C ILE A 21 -11.40 -10.92 -10.99
N GLY A 22 -11.40 -11.34 -9.73
CA GLY A 22 -10.46 -10.89 -8.71
C GLY A 22 -10.66 -9.42 -8.29
N GLU A 23 -9.85 -8.95 -7.37
CA GLU A 23 -9.92 -7.60 -6.81
C GLU A 23 -9.70 -6.53 -7.88
N PHE A 24 -8.62 -6.60 -8.62
CA PHE A 24 -8.27 -5.59 -9.63
C PHE A 24 -9.27 -5.56 -10.79
N GLY A 25 -9.78 -6.71 -11.23
CA GLY A 25 -10.86 -6.78 -12.21
C GLY A 25 -12.15 -6.12 -11.73
N LEU A 26 -12.45 -6.23 -10.42
CA LEU A 26 -13.57 -5.52 -9.81
C LEU A 26 -13.32 -4.01 -9.75
N ILE A 27 -12.14 -3.57 -9.30
CA ILE A 27 -11.75 -2.16 -9.24
C ILE A 27 -11.85 -1.51 -10.63
N GLU A 28 -11.31 -2.16 -11.67
CA GLU A 28 -11.41 -1.66 -13.05
C GLU A 28 -12.87 -1.52 -13.51
N ARG A 29 -13.71 -2.50 -13.17
CA ARG A 29 -15.15 -2.46 -13.47
C ARG A 29 -15.84 -1.29 -12.78
N LEU A 30 -15.55 -1.08 -11.48
CA LEU A 30 -16.11 0.02 -10.69
C LEU A 30 -15.61 1.38 -11.21
N ALA A 31 -14.33 1.49 -11.54
CA ALA A 31 -13.75 2.69 -12.14
C ALA A 31 -14.45 3.09 -13.44
N LYS A 32 -14.76 2.12 -14.31
CA LYS A 32 -15.53 2.35 -15.55
C LYS A 32 -16.98 2.80 -15.25
N ALA A 33 -17.61 2.23 -14.22
CA ALA A 33 -18.99 2.56 -13.87
C ALA A 33 -19.15 3.99 -13.32
N VAL A 34 -18.16 4.48 -12.56
CA VAL A 34 -18.21 5.83 -11.94
C VAL A 34 -17.39 6.89 -12.67
N GLY A 35 -16.59 6.50 -13.66
CA GLY A 35 -15.56 7.36 -14.27
C GLY A 35 -16.03 8.26 -15.41
N ALA A 36 -17.33 8.32 -15.74
CA ALA A 36 -17.81 9.04 -16.92
C ALA A 36 -17.69 10.57 -16.80
N ASP A 37 -17.82 11.13 -15.58
CA ASP A 37 -17.80 12.58 -15.35
C ASP A 37 -16.68 12.94 -14.36
N ARG A 38 -15.49 13.26 -14.88
CA ARG A 38 -14.38 13.78 -14.10
C ARG A 38 -14.44 15.31 -14.00
N PRO A 39 -14.67 15.88 -12.80
CA PRO A 39 -14.62 17.34 -12.64
C PRO A 39 -13.20 17.85 -12.87
N GLU A 40 -13.04 19.08 -13.39
CA GLU A 40 -11.74 19.71 -13.64
C GLU A 40 -10.86 19.83 -12.37
N SER A 41 -11.49 19.89 -11.20
CA SER A 41 -10.78 19.89 -9.91
C SER A 41 -10.09 18.56 -9.60
N LEU A 42 -10.51 17.43 -10.17
CA LEU A 42 -9.94 16.11 -9.91
C LEU A 42 -8.62 15.93 -10.68
N ILE A 43 -7.52 15.71 -9.97
CA ILE A 43 -6.17 15.53 -10.52
C ILE A 43 -5.89 14.03 -10.68
N VAL A 44 -6.06 13.25 -9.61
CA VAL A 44 -5.88 11.81 -9.57
C VAL A 44 -7.18 11.19 -9.09
N GLY A 45 -7.70 10.21 -9.82
CA GLY A 45 -8.89 9.44 -9.45
C GLY A 45 -8.54 8.00 -9.12
N ILE A 46 -9.49 7.06 -9.37
CA ILE A 46 -9.28 5.63 -9.17
C ILE A 46 -8.12 5.15 -10.06
N GLY A 47 -7.19 4.38 -9.48
CA GLY A 47 -6.03 3.81 -10.16
C GLY A 47 -4.68 4.27 -9.64
N ASP A 48 -4.66 5.01 -8.53
CA ASP A 48 -3.45 5.38 -7.79
C ASP A 48 -3.67 5.16 -6.28
N ASP A 49 -2.63 5.31 -5.45
CA ASP A 49 -2.67 5.03 -4.00
C ASP A 49 -3.67 5.93 -3.27
N ALA A 50 -3.86 7.17 -3.74
CA ALA A 50 -4.86 8.08 -3.19
C ALA A 50 -5.51 8.96 -4.27
N ALA A 51 -6.74 9.43 -4.02
CA ALA A 51 -7.37 10.47 -4.83
C ALA A 51 -6.77 11.84 -4.49
N ALA A 52 -6.66 12.73 -5.51
CA ALA A 52 -6.19 14.10 -5.34
C ALA A 52 -7.09 15.08 -6.07
N TRP A 53 -7.50 16.14 -5.40
CA TRP A 53 -8.30 17.20 -6.00
C TRP A 53 -7.96 18.58 -5.44
N ARG A 54 -8.34 19.63 -6.15
CA ARG A 54 -8.16 21.01 -5.68
C ARG A 54 -9.26 21.39 -4.70
N ALA A 55 -8.85 21.87 -3.53
CA ALA A 55 -9.74 22.53 -2.58
C ALA A 55 -9.16 23.92 -2.31
N ASP A 56 -9.81 24.95 -2.76
CA ASP A 56 -9.29 26.33 -2.80
C ASP A 56 -7.95 26.41 -3.56
N ALA A 57 -6.89 26.84 -2.90
CA ALA A 57 -5.54 26.91 -3.45
C ALA A 57 -4.67 25.68 -3.16
N ALA A 58 -5.19 24.68 -2.45
CA ALA A 58 -4.46 23.48 -2.05
C ALA A 58 -4.99 22.23 -2.78
N VAL A 59 -4.11 21.25 -2.98
CA VAL A 59 -4.50 19.90 -3.44
C VAL A 59 -4.68 19.03 -2.22
N VAL A 60 -5.88 18.48 -2.07
CA VAL A 60 -6.24 17.53 -1.02
C VAL A 60 -5.99 16.11 -1.51
N LEU A 61 -5.42 15.29 -0.65
CA LEU A 61 -5.26 13.86 -0.82
C LEU A 61 -6.25 13.14 0.09
N ALA A 62 -6.77 12.01 -0.37
CA ALA A 62 -7.60 11.13 0.44
C ALA A 62 -7.34 9.67 0.07
N THR A 63 -7.25 8.81 1.07
CA THR A 63 -7.17 7.36 0.92
C THR A 63 -8.02 6.67 1.98
N THR A 64 -8.28 5.37 1.81
CA THR A 64 -8.96 4.55 2.80
C THR A 64 -8.60 3.09 2.66
N ASP A 65 -8.28 2.46 3.79
CA ASP A 65 -8.02 1.03 3.90
C ASP A 65 -8.87 0.39 4.99
N THR A 66 -9.12 -0.90 4.82
CA THR A 66 -9.85 -1.72 5.79
C THR A 66 -9.07 -2.96 6.17
N LEU A 67 -8.79 -3.13 7.46
CA LEU A 67 -8.26 -4.37 8.01
C LEU A 67 -9.41 -5.24 8.53
N VAL A 68 -9.49 -6.49 8.06
CA VAL A 68 -10.54 -7.45 8.40
C VAL A 68 -9.93 -8.65 9.11
N GLU A 69 -10.50 -9.04 10.25
CA GLU A 69 -10.11 -10.25 10.98
C GLU A 69 -10.28 -11.50 10.10
N GLY A 70 -9.30 -12.38 10.12
CA GLY A 70 -9.31 -13.59 9.29
C GLY A 70 -8.73 -13.38 7.88
N VAL A 71 -8.58 -12.13 7.43
CA VAL A 71 -7.97 -11.76 6.15
C VAL A 71 -6.62 -11.10 6.38
N HIS A 72 -6.61 -9.92 6.99
CA HIS A 72 -5.41 -9.11 7.19
C HIS A 72 -4.70 -9.35 8.53
N PHE A 73 -5.42 -9.89 9.50
CA PHE A 73 -4.88 -10.19 10.83
C PHE A 73 -5.66 -11.31 11.52
N GLN A 74 -5.05 -11.87 12.56
CA GLN A 74 -5.67 -12.87 13.45
C GLN A 74 -5.50 -12.41 14.90
N ARG A 75 -6.60 -12.31 15.64
CA ARG A 75 -6.55 -11.93 17.08
C ARG A 75 -5.71 -12.87 17.95
N ALA A 76 -5.50 -14.11 17.48
CA ALA A 76 -4.72 -15.09 18.21
C ALA A 76 -3.24 -14.69 18.39
N TRP A 77 -2.71 -13.88 17.48
CA TRP A 77 -1.30 -13.46 17.49
C TRP A 77 -1.06 -11.98 17.18
N THR A 78 -2.13 -11.20 16.94
CA THR A 78 -2.00 -9.76 16.71
C THR A 78 -2.45 -9.00 17.95
N PRO A 79 -1.52 -8.37 18.71
CA PRO A 79 -1.87 -7.48 19.81
C PRO A 79 -2.72 -6.30 19.35
N TRP A 80 -3.66 -5.88 20.18
CA TRP A 80 -4.58 -4.79 19.80
C TRP A 80 -3.86 -3.45 19.55
N ALA A 81 -2.81 -3.15 20.31
CA ALA A 81 -2.00 -1.95 20.07
C ALA A 81 -1.28 -1.99 18.73
N ASP A 82 -0.74 -3.16 18.33
CA ASP A 82 -0.09 -3.30 17.02
C ASP A 82 -1.09 -3.22 15.88
N LEU A 83 -2.30 -3.76 16.07
CA LEU A 83 -3.40 -3.63 15.12
C LEU A 83 -3.82 -2.17 14.93
N GLY A 84 -3.92 -1.40 16.02
CA GLY A 84 -4.21 0.04 15.96
C GLY A 84 -3.12 0.84 15.23
N TRP A 85 -1.85 0.51 15.48
CA TRP A 85 -0.73 1.09 14.73
C TRP A 85 -0.84 0.78 13.24
N LYS A 86 -0.97 -0.52 12.87
CA LYS A 86 -1.03 -0.98 11.48
C LYS A 86 -2.19 -0.34 10.73
N ALA A 87 -3.38 -0.25 11.35
CA ALA A 87 -4.58 0.32 10.72
C ALA A 87 -4.39 1.76 10.22
N LEU A 88 -3.59 2.57 10.92
CA LEU A 88 -3.27 3.91 10.45
C LEU A 88 -2.05 3.92 9.54
N ALA A 89 -1.04 3.09 9.82
CA ALA A 89 0.23 3.08 9.10
C ALA A 89 0.05 2.71 7.61
N VAL A 90 -0.84 1.77 7.29
CA VAL A 90 -1.13 1.39 5.89
C VAL A 90 -1.62 2.58 5.07
N ASN A 91 -2.52 3.40 5.63
CA ASN A 91 -3.00 4.63 4.98
C ASN A 91 -1.91 5.73 4.91
N VAL A 92 -1.00 5.78 5.89
CA VAL A 92 0.16 6.69 5.82
C VAL A 92 1.09 6.27 4.68
N SER A 93 1.16 4.97 4.36
CA SER A 93 1.91 4.45 3.22
C SER A 93 1.41 5.02 1.90
N ASP A 94 0.10 5.00 1.66
CA ASP A 94 -0.51 5.61 0.46
C ASP A 94 -0.20 7.10 0.35
N MET A 95 -0.31 7.83 1.48
CA MET A 95 0.03 9.24 1.50
C MET A 95 1.51 9.47 1.17
N ALA A 96 2.39 8.59 1.65
CA ALA A 96 3.81 8.63 1.34
C ALA A 96 4.05 8.33 -0.15
N ALA A 97 3.39 7.31 -0.73
CA ALA A 97 3.48 6.99 -2.14
C ALA A 97 3.11 8.18 -3.05
N MET A 98 2.17 9.02 -2.61
CA MET A 98 1.80 10.24 -3.33
C MET A 98 2.69 11.46 -3.01
N GLY A 99 3.69 11.34 -2.11
CA GLY A 99 4.52 12.46 -1.64
C GLY A 99 3.78 13.42 -0.72
N GLY A 100 2.63 13.01 -0.19
CA GLY A 100 1.69 13.82 0.57
C GLY A 100 2.07 14.01 2.05
N LEU A 101 1.37 14.92 2.70
CA LEU A 101 1.40 15.16 4.14
C LEU A 101 0.06 14.73 4.72
N PRO A 102 -0.02 13.64 5.51
CA PRO A 102 -1.25 13.24 6.19
C PRO A 102 -1.65 14.29 7.23
N GLN A 103 -2.96 14.45 7.47
CA GLN A 103 -3.47 15.47 8.40
C GLN A 103 -4.57 14.95 9.32
N TYR A 104 -5.64 14.40 8.75
CA TYR A 104 -6.84 14.02 9.51
C TYR A 104 -7.28 12.61 9.18
N ALA A 105 -7.65 11.84 10.20
CA ALA A 105 -8.18 10.49 10.02
C ALA A 105 -9.60 10.36 10.58
N LEU A 106 -10.44 9.60 9.88
CA LEU A 106 -11.70 9.05 10.35
C LEU A 106 -11.53 7.54 10.54
N VAL A 107 -11.99 7.01 11.66
CA VAL A 107 -11.84 5.59 12.01
C VAL A 107 -13.20 4.94 12.20
N THR A 108 -13.54 3.98 11.37
CA THR A 108 -14.74 3.14 11.56
C THR A 108 -14.35 1.82 12.17
N LEU A 109 -14.96 1.49 13.31
CA LEU A 109 -14.80 0.20 14.00
C LEU A 109 -16.06 -0.65 13.83
N ALA A 110 -15.91 -1.80 13.21
CA ALA A 110 -16.90 -2.86 13.20
C ALA A 110 -16.49 -3.93 14.22
N LEU A 111 -17.27 -4.11 15.28
CA LEU A 111 -16.87 -4.93 16.42
C LEU A 111 -17.94 -5.96 16.83
N PRO A 112 -17.55 -7.20 17.19
CA PRO A 112 -18.42 -8.10 17.92
C PRO A 112 -18.83 -7.48 19.27
N PRO A 113 -20.09 -7.63 19.73
CA PRO A 113 -20.55 -7.03 20.98
C PRO A 113 -19.79 -7.48 22.23
N GLN A 114 -19.18 -8.66 22.17
CA GLN A 114 -18.39 -9.25 23.27
C GLN A 114 -16.91 -8.81 23.25
N THR A 115 -16.51 -7.89 22.37
CA THR A 115 -15.13 -7.36 22.36
C THR A 115 -14.84 -6.67 23.70
N PRO A 116 -13.78 -7.05 24.45
CA PRO A 116 -13.44 -6.39 25.71
C PRO A 116 -13.15 -4.90 25.51
N LEU A 117 -13.62 -4.06 26.42
CA LEU A 117 -13.34 -2.62 26.36
C LEU A 117 -11.83 -2.33 26.39
N GLN A 118 -11.08 -3.06 27.22
CA GLN A 118 -9.63 -2.97 27.27
C GLN A 118 -8.97 -3.17 25.90
N ALA A 119 -9.49 -4.10 25.08
CA ALA A 119 -8.99 -4.34 23.74
C ALA A 119 -9.14 -3.11 22.81
N VAL A 120 -10.25 -2.38 22.96
CA VAL A 120 -10.48 -1.13 22.23
C VAL A 120 -9.55 -0.03 22.73
N ASP A 121 -9.32 0.05 24.04
CA ASP A 121 -8.37 1.00 24.64
C ASP A 121 -6.94 0.77 24.09
N GLU A 122 -6.48 -0.49 24.09
CA GLU A 122 -5.18 -0.88 23.55
C GLU A 122 -5.07 -0.57 22.04
N LEU A 123 -6.11 -0.85 21.25
CA LEU A 123 -6.17 -0.50 19.83
C LEU A 123 -5.98 1.00 19.61
N TYR A 124 -6.70 1.82 20.36
CA TYR A 124 -6.58 3.27 20.27
C TYR A 124 -5.24 3.79 20.81
N GLU A 125 -4.60 3.09 21.74
CA GLU A 125 -3.23 3.43 22.15
C GLU A 125 -2.25 3.30 21.00
N GLY A 126 -2.23 2.16 20.29
CA GLY A 126 -1.37 1.97 19.12
C GLY A 126 -1.69 2.93 17.98
N LEU A 127 -2.97 3.19 17.73
CA LEU A 127 -3.41 4.16 16.74
C LEU A 127 -2.92 5.58 17.09
N ARG A 128 -2.99 6.00 18.36
CA ARG A 128 -2.46 7.29 18.83
C ARG A 128 -0.94 7.39 18.74
N GLU A 129 -0.22 6.29 19.00
CA GLU A 129 1.24 6.25 18.80
C GLU A 129 1.60 6.52 17.34
N CYS A 130 0.96 5.82 16.41
CA CYS A 130 1.14 6.02 14.98
C CYS A 130 0.75 7.45 14.56
N ALA A 131 -0.41 7.93 15.00
CA ALA A 131 -0.89 9.28 14.71
C ALA A 131 0.09 10.36 15.16
N ARG A 132 0.70 10.18 16.34
CA ARG A 132 1.72 11.12 16.87
C ARG A 132 3.00 11.08 16.04
N GLU A 133 3.45 9.89 15.65
CA GLU A 133 4.67 9.73 14.85
C GLU A 133 4.53 10.41 13.48
N TYR A 134 3.37 10.28 12.85
CA TYR A 134 3.13 10.81 11.50
C TYR A 134 2.40 12.16 11.44
N GLY A 135 2.09 12.74 12.58
CA GLY A 135 1.45 14.06 12.65
C GLY A 135 -0.03 14.05 12.23
N VAL A 136 -0.72 12.91 12.41
CA VAL A 136 -2.13 12.73 12.09
C VAL A 136 -3.00 13.08 13.30
N THR A 137 -4.16 13.72 13.05
CA THR A 137 -5.20 13.91 14.06
C THR A 137 -6.42 13.06 13.73
N VAL A 138 -6.82 12.17 14.63
CA VAL A 138 -8.10 11.47 14.50
C VAL A 138 -9.22 12.44 14.86
N VAL A 139 -10.11 12.73 13.91
CA VAL A 139 -11.14 13.77 14.04
C VAL A 139 -12.56 13.23 14.14
N GLY A 140 -12.74 11.91 13.99
CA GLY A 140 -14.04 11.28 14.08
C GLY A 140 -14.01 9.83 13.62
N GLY A 141 -15.18 9.29 13.37
CA GLY A 141 -15.35 7.91 12.90
C GLY A 141 -16.75 7.39 13.22
N ASP A 142 -16.88 6.07 13.22
CA ASP A 142 -18.13 5.39 13.52
C ASP A 142 -17.85 4.08 14.27
N VAL A 143 -18.84 3.57 15.01
CA VAL A 143 -18.77 2.27 15.68
C VAL A 143 -20.02 1.47 15.37
N VAL A 144 -19.82 0.32 14.72
CA VAL A 144 -20.92 -0.54 14.31
C VAL A 144 -20.76 -1.97 14.85
N ARG A 145 -21.88 -2.64 15.00
CA ARG A 145 -21.90 -4.07 15.37
C ARG A 145 -21.57 -4.93 14.15
N ALA A 146 -20.64 -5.88 14.30
CA ALA A 146 -20.32 -6.87 13.28
C ALA A 146 -20.03 -8.26 13.87
N PRO A 147 -20.06 -9.33 13.07
CA PRO A 147 -19.71 -10.69 13.55
C PRO A 147 -18.21 -10.88 13.79
N GLN A 148 -17.36 -10.08 13.15
CA GLN A 148 -15.89 -10.09 13.24
C GLN A 148 -15.35 -8.66 13.32
N VAL A 149 -14.11 -8.52 13.73
CA VAL A 149 -13.47 -7.20 13.80
C VAL A 149 -13.09 -6.73 12.39
N ALA A 150 -13.52 -5.52 12.06
CA ALA A 150 -12.98 -4.79 10.92
C ALA A 150 -12.71 -3.33 11.32
N ILE A 151 -11.62 -2.78 10.80
CA ILE A 151 -11.17 -1.41 11.09
C ILE A 151 -10.95 -0.72 9.75
N THR A 152 -11.73 0.32 9.49
CA THR A 152 -11.53 1.16 8.30
C THR A 152 -11.00 2.52 8.75
N VAL A 153 -9.91 2.96 8.14
CA VAL A 153 -9.38 4.30 8.32
C VAL A 153 -9.51 5.06 7.00
N ALA A 154 -10.16 6.20 7.02
CA ALA A 154 -10.09 7.17 5.93
C ALA A 154 -9.12 8.29 6.35
N LEU A 155 -8.05 8.47 5.56
CA LEU A 155 -7.00 9.45 5.84
C LEU A 155 -7.03 10.57 4.81
N LEU A 156 -7.10 11.80 5.30
CA LEU A 156 -7.03 13.01 4.49
C LEU A 156 -5.71 13.71 4.73
N GLY A 157 -5.18 14.27 3.65
CA GLY A 157 -3.91 14.98 3.68
C GLY A 157 -3.84 16.04 2.58
N ARG A 158 -2.63 16.53 2.30
CA ARG A 158 -2.41 17.52 1.25
C ARG A 158 -1.08 17.29 0.53
N ALA A 159 -1.02 17.72 -0.71
CA ALA A 159 0.23 17.85 -1.45
C ALA A 159 0.83 19.24 -1.24
N ASP A 160 2.16 19.30 -1.15
CA ASP A 160 2.87 20.58 -1.18
C ASP A 160 2.88 21.17 -2.60
N ALA A 161 2.93 22.49 -2.71
CA ALA A 161 3.09 23.18 -3.99
C ALA A 161 4.56 23.29 -4.38
N GLY A 162 4.84 23.16 -5.67
CA GLY A 162 6.11 23.49 -6.28
C GLY A 162 6.34 25.00 -6.37
N PRO A 163 7.54 25.43 -6.79
CA PRO A 163 7.86 26.85 -6.98
C PRO A 163 6.97 27.55 -8.01
N ASP A 164 6.43 26.81 -8.96
CA ASP A 164 5.52 27.26 -10.01
C ASP A 164 4.03 27.18 -9.60
N GLY A 165 3.75 26.75 -8.35
CA GLY A 165 2.40 26.55 -7.83
C GLY A 165 1.77 25.22 -8.23
N SER A 166 2.45 24.39 -9.04
CA SER A 166 1.97 23.03 -9.35
C SER A 166 2.03 22.11 -8.13
N PRO A 167 1.11 21.15 -7.97
CA PRO A 167 1.18 20.19 -6.88
C PRO A 167 2.37 19.24 -7.07
N ARG A 168 3.13 19.01 -6.02
CA ARG A 168 4.17 17.97 -5.97
C ARG A 168 3.52 16.63 -5.67
N LEU A 169 3.23 15.89 -6.72
CA LEU A 169 2.63 14.55 -6.66
C LEU A 169 3.57 13.54 -7.32
N MET A 170 3.75 12.41 -6.68
CA MET A 170 4.34 11.22 -7.29
C MET A 170 3.19 10.34 -7.79
N ARG A 171 3.22 9.95 -9.08
CA ARG A 171 2.07 9.28 -9.70
C ARG A 171 2.51 8.03 -10.45
N ARG A 172 1.71 6.97 -10.37
CA ARG A 172 1.99 5.69 -11.06
C ARG A 172 2.08 5.83 -12.58
N ASP A 173 1.39 6.78 -13.18
CA ASP A 173 1.37 7.05 -14.64
C ASP A 173 2.46 8.03 -15.11
N ALA A 174 3.40 8.39 -14.26
CA ALA A 174 4.43 9.38 -14.56
C ALA A 174 5.82 8.79 -14.82
N ALA A 175 5.97 7.46 -14.81
CA ALA A 175 7.23 6.83 -15.17
C ALA A 175 7.56 7.01 -16.66
N ARG A 176 8.85 6.99 -16.99
CA ARG A 176 9.36 7.06 -18.36
C ARG A 176 10.44 6.04 -18.58
N ALA A 177 10.62 5.59 -19.83
CA ALA A 177 11.74 4.74 -20.20
C ALA A 177 13.07 5.43 -19.86
N GLY A 178 14.02 4.68 -19.30
CA GLY A 178 15.30 5.19 -18.80
C GLY A 178 15.26 5.73 -17.38
N TYR A 179 14.10 5.73 -16.68
CA TYR A 179 14.07 5.99 -15.25
C TYR A 179 14.60 4.78 -14.50
N GLU A 180 15.42 5.03 -13.49
CA GLU A 180 15.79 4.00 -12.51
C GLU A 180 14.62 3.68 -11.59
N VAL A 181 14.56 2.44 -11.13
CA VAL A 181 13.67 1.93 -10.09
C VAL A 181 14.48 1.80 -8.81
N ALA A 182 14.13 2.56 -7.79
CA ALA A 182 14.76 2.46 -6.47
C ALA A 182 13.72 2.08 -5.41
N VAL A 183 14.16 1.38 -4.37
CA VAL A 183 13.33 1.02 -3.22
C VAL A 183 13.91 1.60 -1.94
N SER A 184 13.05 2.04 -1.04
CA SER A 184 13.42 2.39 0.32
C SER A 184 13.61 1.14 1.19
N GLY A 185 14.38 1.24 2.26
CA GLY A 185 14.52 0.18 3.26
C GLY A 185 14.90 -1.20 2.74
N THR A 186 14.27 -2.24 3.27
CA THR A 186 14.45 -3.65 2.91
C THR A 186 13.12 -4.34 2.71
N LEU A 187 13.07 -5.35 1.84
CA LEU A 187 11.84 -6.05 1.48
C LEU A 187 11.78 -7.48 2.05
N GLY A 188 10.55 -8.01 2.12
CA GLY A 188 10.25 -9.38 2.55
C GLY A 188 10.14 -9.55 4.07
N GLY A 189 10.42 -8.49 4.83
CA GLY A 189 10.35 -8.52 6.30
C GLY A 189 8.95 -8.85 6.82
N SER A 190 7.93 -8.26 6.24
CA SER A 190 6.54 -8.50 6.64
C SER A 190 6.07 -9.92 6.30
N ALA A 191 6.31 -10.40 5.08
CA ALA A 191 5.95 -11.76 4.68
C ALA A 191 6.64 -12.83 5.54
N ALA A 192 7.93 -12.63 5.83
CA ALA A 192 8.67 -13.47 6.75
C ALA A 192 8.12 -13.41 8.18
N GLY A 193 7.75 -12.22 8.65
CA GLY A 193 7.13 -12.01 9.96
C GLY A 193 5.79 -12.75 10.10
N LEU A 194 4.95 -12.71 9.09
CA LEU A 194 3.72 -13.50 9.06
C LEU A 194 4.00 -15.01 9.13
N ARG A 195 5.04 -15.48 8.42
CA ARG A 195 5.46 -16.87 8.48
C ARG A 195 5.96 -17.23 9.88
N ARG A 196 6.76 -16.37 10.52
CA ARG A 196 7.22 -16.53 11.91
C ARG A 196 6.07 -16.59 12.90
N LEU A 197 5.05 -15.75 12.75
CA LEU A 197 3.82 -15.81 13.57
C LEU A 197 3.12 -17.17 13.45
N LYS A 198 2.97 -17.68 12.22
CA LYS A 198 2.36 -19.00 11.96
C LYS A 198 3.19 -20.16 12.53
N GLU A 199 4.52 -20.01 12.60
CA GLU A 199 5.45 -20.96 13.20
C GLU A 199 5.52 -20.88 14.74
N GLY A 200 4.85 -19.87 15.35
CA GLY A 200 4.86 -19.67 16.80
C GLY A 200 6.17 -19.11 17.36
N ALA A 201 6.87 -18.32 16.57
CA ALA A 201 8.10 -17.65 17.02
C ALA A 201 7.82 -16.65 18.15
N PRO A 202 8.83 -16.29 18.96
CA PRO A 202 8.66 -15.37 20.07
C PRO A 202 8.28 -13.96 19.58
N PRO A 203 7.46 -13.21 20.34
CA PRO A 203 6.88 -11.95 19.90
C PRO A 203 7.90 -10.80 19.74
N ASP A 204 9.11 -10.94 20.27
CA ASP A 204 10.21 -9.98 20.12
C ASP A 204 11.05 -10.20 18.84
N ASP A 205 10.66 -11.17 18.00
CA ASP A 205 11.28 -11.42 16.70
C ASP A 205 11.19 -10.17 15.79
N PRO A 206 12.31 -9.66 15.24
CA PRO A 206 12.32 -8.45 14.41
C PRO A 206 11.45 -8.56 13.15
N LEU A 207 11.35 -9.75 12.54
CA LEU A 207 10.51 -9.99 11.37
C LEU A 207 9.01 -9.90 11.73
N ILE A 208 8.62 -10.45 12.90
CA ILE A 208 7.25 -10.30 13.41
C ILE A 208 6.92 -8.82 13.61
N ARG A 209 7.87 -8.05 14.15
CA ARG A 209 7.66 -6.62 14.36
C ARG A 209 7.50 -5.87 13.03
N ALA A 210 8.25 -6.23 11.99
CA ALA A 210 8.08 -5.65 10.65
C ALA A 210 6.67 -5.86 10.11
N HIS A 211 6.09 -7.06 10.32
CA HIS A 211 4.71 -7.36 9.92
C HIS A 211 3.65 -6.62 10.75
N LEU A 212 3.81 -6.60 12.07
CA LEU A 212 2.78 -6.06 12.98
C LEU A 212 2.81 -4.53 13.06
N ARG A 213 3.99 -3.91 12.90
CA ARG A 213 4.19 -2.46 13.02
C ARG A 213 4.99 -1.89 11.85
N PRO A 214 4.41 -1.87 10.64
CA PRO A 214 5.08 -1.26 9.49
C PRO A 214 5.37 0.22 9.74
N ARG A 215 6.45 0.73 9.12
CA ARG A 215 6.91 2.11 9.29
C ARG A 215 7.09 2.79 7.95
N PRO A 216 6.00 3.25 7.31
CA PRO A 216 6.07 3.94 6.03
C PRO A 216 7.08 5.09 6.04
N PRO A 217 7.95 5.22 5.03
CA PRO A 217 9.04 6.19 5.01
C PRO A 217 8.57 7.60 4.59
N LEU A 218 7.60 8.18 5.30
CA LEU A 218 6.96 9.47 4.98
C LEU A 218 7.95 10.62 4.82
N ALA A 219 9.00 10.68 5.65
CA ALA A 219 10.02 11.73 5.56
C ALA A 219 10.82 11.65 4.26
N LEU A 220 11.16 10.41 3.83
CA LEU A 220 11.82 10.15 2.55
C LEU A 220 10.90 10.52 1.38
N ALA A 221 9.64 10.11 1.43
CA ALA A 221 8.62 10.41 0.41
C ALA A 221 8.49 11.92 0.17
N ARG A 222 8.37 12.71 1.23
CA ARG A 222 8.29 14.16 1.14
C ARG A 222 9.56 14.79 0.57
N ARG A 223 10.73 14.25 0.94
CA ARG A 223 11.99 14.67 0.34
C ARG A 223 12.05 14.34 -1.15
N ALA A 224 11.63 13.13 -1.55
CA ALA A 224 11.58 12.70 -2.94
C ALA A 224 10.66 13.61 -3.77
N ALA A 225 9.43 13.86 -3.32
CA ALA A 225 8.52 14.81 -3.95
C ALA A 225 9.12 16.23 -4.02
N GLY A 226 9.84 16.65 -2.96
CA GLY A 226 10.58 17.92 -2.90
C GLY A 226 11.67 18.05 -3.97
N LEU A 227 12.35 16.96 -4.30
CA LEU A 227 13.37 16.86 -5.34
C LEU A 227 12.80 16.68 -6.75
N GLY A 228 11.47 16.51 -6.88
CA GLY A 228 10.79 16.34 -8.16
C GLY A 228 10.78 14.89 -8.66
N VAL A 229 10.87 13.88 -7.80
CA VAL A 229 10.56 12.50 -8.17
C VAL A 229 9.12 12.46 -8.70
N PRO A 230 8.90 12.03 -9.95
CA PRO A 230 7.58 12.14 -10.59
C PRO A 230 6.69 10.93 -10.28
N CYS A 231 7.28 9.78 -10.00
CA CYS A 231 6.56 8.52 -9.93
C CYS A 231 6.97 7.71 -8.69
N ALA A 232 5.97 7.22 -7.98
CA ALA A 232 6.15 6.29 -6.87
C ALA A 232 4.91 5.41 -6.68
N ILE A 233 5.11 4.32 -5.94
CA ILE A 233 4.09 3.43 -5.40
C ILE A 233 4.65 2.83 -4.11
N ASP A 234 3.80 2.49 -3.14
CA ASP A 234 4.22 1.69 -1.99
C ASP A 234 4.25 0.19 -2.32
N VAL A 235 4.93 -0.60 -1.48
CA VAL A 235 5.01 -2.06 -1.62
C VAL A 235 4.04 -2.69 -0.62
N SER A 236 2.81 -2.90 -1.07
CA SER A 236 1.70 -3.48 -0.29
C SER A 236 1.36 -4.90 -0.70
N ASP A 237 1.39 -5.24 -1.97
CA ASP A 237 1.07 -6.56 -2.51
C ASP A 237 2.31 -7.37 -2.91
N GLY A 238 3.45 -6.71 -2.97
CA GLY A 238 4.75 -7.27 -3.30
C GLY A 238 5.44 -6.53 -4.45
N LEU A 239 6.76 -6.47 -4.38
CA LEU A 239 7.61 -5.69 -5.29
C LEU A 239 7.21 -5.80 -6.78
N LEU A 240 7.06 -7.03 -7.28
CA LEU A 240 6.81 -7.23 -8.71
C LEU A 240 5.38 -6.89 -9.10
N GLN A 241 4.40 -7.11 -8.20
CA GLN A 241 3.01 -6.77 -8.46
C GLN A 241 2.83 -5.26 -8.46
N ASP A 242 3.33 -4.57 -7.44
CA ASP A 242 3.19 -3.11 -7.31
C ASP A 242 3.94 -2.37 -8.43
N LEU A 243 5.16 -2.82 -8.76
CA LEU A 243 5.87 -2.29 -9.93
C LEU A 243 5.13 -2.59 -11.25
N GLY A 244 4.44 -3.74 -11.33
CA GLY A 244 3.57 -4.09 -12.44
C GLY A 244 2.44 -3.07 -12.65
N HIS A 245 1.83 -2.57 -11.56
CA HIS A 245 0.82 -1.51 -11.64
C HIS A 245 1.39 -0.20 -12.23
N VAL A 246 2.63 0.15 -11.89
CA VAL A 246 3.31 1.29 -12.50
C VAL A 246 3.58 1.03 -13.99
N CYS A 247 4.00 -0.18 -14.35
CA CYS A 247 4.22 -0.56 -15.74
C CYS A 247 2.95 -0.42 -16.58
N GLU A 248 1.81 -0.89 -16.06
CA GLU A 248 0.51 -0.76 -16.73
C GLU A 248 0.07 0.70 -16.85
N ALA A 249 0.13 1.47 -15.74
CA ALA A 249 -0.30 2.86 -15.70
C ALA A 249 0.54 3.77 -16.62
N SER A 250 1.85 3.51 -16.73
CA SER A 250 2.80 4.27 -17.56
C SER A 250 2.97 3.69 -18.97
N ALA A 251 2.33 2.55 -19.29
CA ALA A 251 2.46 1.82 -20.56
C ALA A 251 3.92 1.42 -20.89
N LEU A 252 4.69 0.99 -19.89
CA LEU A 252 6.10 0.60 -19.95
C LEU A 252 6.32 -0.80 -19.39
N GLY A 253 7.53 -1.34 -19.50
CA GLY A 253 8.01 -2.47 -18.71
C GLY A 253 9.06 -2.03 -17.71
N ALA A 254 9.41 -2.94 -16.79
CA ALA A 254 10.51 -2.74 -15.85
C ALA A 254 11.36 -4.00 -15.75
N VAL A 255 12.67 -3.81 -15.56
CA VAL A 255 13.62 -4.88 -15.22
C VAL A 255 14.15 -4.64 -13.84
N VAL A 256 14.02 -5.63 -12.97
CA VAL A 256 14.56 -5.65 -11.60
C VAL A 256 15.68 -6.67 -11.54
N ARG A 257 16.82 -6.31 -10.98
CA ARG A 257 17.99 -7.17 -10.79
C ARG A 257 17.91 -7.85 -9.43
N ALA A 258 17.83 -9.18 -9.43
CA ALA A 258 17.62 -9.98 -8.23
C ALA A 258 18.70 -9.71 -7.14
N GLU A 259 19.95 -9.58 -7.57
CA GLU A 259 21.10 -9.34 -6.68
C GLU A 259 21.13 -7.94 -6.03
N LEU A 260 20.33 -7.01 -6.56
CA LEU A 260 20.21 -5.64 -6.03
C LEU A 260 19.03 -5.45 -5.07
N VAL A 261 18.10 -6.42 -5.00
CA VAL A 261 16.94 -6.32 -4.08
C VAL A 261 17.47 -6.32 -2.64
N PRO A 262 17.18 -5.26 -1.85
CA PRO A 262 17.69 -5.15 -0.49
C PRO A 262 16.91 -6.07 0.45
N LEU A 263 17.62 -6.98 1.08
CA LEU A 263 17.11 -7.94 2.06
C LEU A 263 17.74 -7.65 3.42
N SER A 264 16.95 -7.71 4.50
CA SER A 264 17.50 -7.58 5.85
C SER A 264 18.40 -8.77 6.22
N ALA A 265 19.30 -8.58 7.18
CA ALA A 265 20.14 -9.66 7.68
C ALA A 265 19.30 -10.77 8.31
N GLU A 266 18.30 -10.38 9.09
CA GLU A 266 17.38 -11.29 9.77
C GLU A 266 16.60 -12.18 8.77
N LEU A 267 16.17 -11.61 7.64
CA LEU A 267 15.48 -12.37 6.59
C LEU A 267 16.42 -13.41 5.97
N ARG A 268 17.66 -13.01 5.65
CA ARG A 268 18.66 -13.92 5.06
C ARG A 268 19.08 -15.03 6.03
N ASP A 269 19.20 -14.72 7.33
CA ASP A 269 19.60 -15.68 8.34
C ASP A 269 18.51 -16.72 8.61
N VAL A 270 17.23 -16.29 8.64
CA VAL A 270 16.10 -17.17 8.97
C VAL A 270 15.59 -17.96 7.77
N TYR A 271 15.55 -17.34 6.58
CA TYR A 271 15.00 -17.95 5.35
C TYR A 271 15.95 -17.77 4.16
N PRO A 272 17.20 -18.28 4.20
CA PRO A 272 18.20 -18.03 3.17
C PRO A 272 17.75 -18.45 1.75
N ASP A 273 17.01 -19.55 1.64
CA ASP A 273 16.56 -20.10 0.36
C ASP A 273 15.30 -19.39 -0.18
N ASP A 274 14.48 -18.81 0.69
CA ASP A 274 13.21 -18.18 0.35
C ASP A 274 13.28 -16.64 0.37
N ALA A 275 14.40 -16.04 0.82
CA ALA A 275 14.49 -14.62 1.09
C ALA A 275 14.12 -13.74 -0.11
N LEU A 276 14.62 -14.09 -1.30
CA LEU A 276 14.32 -13.34 -2.52
C LEU A 276 12.84 -13.47 -2.91
N ALA A 277 12.27 -14.66 -2.80
CA ALA A 277 10.86 -14.89 -3.10
C ALA A 277 9.95 -14.12 -2.14
N LEU A 278 10.27 -14.12 -0.82
CA LEU A 278 9.56 -13.34 0.18
C LEU A 278 9.63 -11.82 -0.06
N ALA A 279 10.78 -11.34 -0.56
CA ALA A 279 10.96 -9.91 -0.86
C ALA A 279 10.27 -9.47 -2.16
N CYS A 280 10.21 -10.35 -3.17
CA CYS A 280 9.67 -9.97 -4.48
C CYS A 280 8.17 -10.23 -4.63
N ALA A 281 7.63 -11.24 -3.92
CA ALA A 281 6.24 -11.66 -4.00
C ALA A 281 5.48 -11.53 -2.68
N GLY A 282 6.16 -11.27 -1.56
CA GLY A 282 5.54 -10.99 -0.27
C GLY A 282 5.06 -9.55 -0.17
N GLY A 283 3.88 -9.35 0.40
CA GLY A 283 3.30 -8.02 0.60
C GLY A 283 3.50 -7.46 2.00
N GLU A 284 2.90 -6.28 2.22
CA GLU A 284 2.80 -5.55 3.48
C GLU A 284 4.13 -5.03 4.05
N ASP A 285 5.15 -4.82 3.20
CA ASP A 285 6.41 -4.18 3.63
C ASP A 285 6.23 -2.66 3.83
N TYR A 286 5.31 -2.03 3.08
CA TYR A 286 5.00 -0.60 3.14
C TYR A 286 6.24 0.30 2.98
N GLU A 287 7.21 -0.18 2.21
CA GLU A 287 8.32 0.59 1.66
C GLU A 287 7.90 1.28 0.36
N LEU A 288 8.71 2.18 -0.18
CA LEU A 288 8.41 2.90 -1.41
C LEU A 288 9.26 2.44 -2.57
N LEU A 289 8.62 2.24 -3.72
CA LEU A 289 9.25 2.26 -5.03
C LEU A 289 9.24 3.69 -5.56
N LEU A 290 10.41 4.20 -5.91
CA LEU A 290 10.63 5.54 -6.45
C LEU A 290 11.21 5.40 -7.86
N LEU A 291 10.58 6.05 -8.83
CA LEU A 291 10.96 5.97 -10.24
C LEU A 291 11.24 7.38 -10.77
N ALA A 292 12.50 7.63 -11.13
CA ALA A 292 12.94 8.95 -11.57
C ALA A 292 14.22 8.86 -12.40
N PRO A 293 14.65 9.96 -13.04
CA PRO A 293 15.96 10.04 -13.67
C PRO A 293 17.09 9.73 -12.67
N PRO A 294 18.19 9.08 -13.12
CA PRO A 294 19.31 8.69 -12.26
C PRO A 294 19.86 9.81 -11.36
N GLU A 295 19.98 11.01 -11.92
CA GLU A 295 20.46 12.19 -11.20
C GLU A 295 19.55 12.65 -10.07
N THR A 296 18.24 12.41 -10.21
CA THR A 296 17.25 12.72 -9.15
C THR A 296 17.33 11.71 -8.04
N LEU A 297 17.42 10.41 -8.33
CA LEU A 297 17.55 9.36 -7.32
C LEU A 297 18.89 9.43 -6.60
N ALA A 298 19.98 9.79 -7.28
CA ALA A 298 21.31 9.97 -6.68
C ALA A 298 21.34 11.07 -5.59
N ALA A 299 20.37 12.01 -5.61
CA ALA A 299 20.22 13.03 -4.57
C ALA A 299 19.48 12.54 -3.32
N LEU A 300 18.90 11.32 -3.36
CA LEU A 300 18.25 10.67 -2.22
C LEU A 300 19.24 9.78 -1.48
N THR A 301 19.18 9.84 -0.16
CA THR A 301 19.86 8.89 0.72
C THR A 301 18.87 7.85 1.19
N ALA A 302 19.32 6.64 1.55
CA ALA A 302 18.49 5.55 2.06
C ALA A 302 17.51 4.96 1.01
N VAL A 303 17.90 4.96 -0.25
CA VAL A 303 17.26 4.20 -1.33
C VAL A 303 18.29 3.30 -2.01
N THR A 304 17.84 2.17 -2.52
CA THR A 304 18.65 1.22 -3.29
C THR A 304 18.09 1.14 -4.70
N VAL A 305 18.89 1.47 -5.72
CA VAL A 305 18.52 1.28 -7.11
C VAL A 305 18.56 -0.22 -7.41
N ILE A 306 17.43 -0.76 -7.86
CA ILE A 306 17.24 -2.20 -8.10
C ILE A 306 16.95 -2.54 -9.56
N GLY A 307 16.74 -1.55 -10.42
CA GLY A 307 16.36 -1.80 -11.80
C GLY A 307 16.09 -0.54 -12.59
N GLU A 308 15.45 -0.71 -13.74
CA GLU A 308 15.15 0.38 -14.67
C GLU A 308 13.83 0.17 -15.42
N MET A 309 13.21 1.27 -15.83
CA MET A 309 12.04 1.32 -16.71
C MET A 309 12.44 1.30 -18.18
N MET A 310 11.72 0.52 -18.99
CA MET A 310 12.03 0.34 -20.40
C MET A 310 10.78 0.31 -21.27
N GLU A 311 10.95 0.58 -22.56
CA GLU A 311 9.90 0.32 -23.55
C GLU A 311 9.60 -1.17 -23.61
N SER A 312 8.35 -1.56 -23.41
CA SER A 312 7.90 -2.95 -23.49
C SER A 312 6.41 -3.03 -23.82
N ALA A 313 6.06 -3.87 -24.78
CA ALA A 313 4.67 -4.17 -25.11
C ALA A 313 3.97 -5.03 -24.05
N GLU A 314 4.73 -5.76 -23.25
CA GLU A 314 4.19 -6.66 -22.20
C GLU A 314 3.74 -5.91 -20.95
N ARG A 315 4.25 -4.69 -20.73
CA ARG A 315 3.86 -3.79 -19.63
C ARG A 315 3.91 -4.49 -18.25
N ARG A 316 4.96 -5.25 -18.01
CA ARG A 316 5.16 -5.99 -16.77
C ARG A 316 6.53 -5.72 -16.14
N ALA A 317 6.64 -5.98 -14.84
CA ALA A 317 7.90 -6.06 -14.14
C ALA A 317 8.53 -7.46 -14.33
N THR A 318 9.80 -7.50 -14.65
CA THR A 318 10.56 -8.73 -14.86
C THR A 318 11.74 -8.78 -13.91
N LEU A 319 11.88 -9.87 -13.15
CA LEU A 319 13.04 -10.11 -12.29
C LEU A 319 14.09 -10.88 -13.10
N VAL A 320 15.34 -10.40 -13.10
CA VAL A 320 16.44 -11.05 -13.81
C VAL A 320 17.64 -11.29 -12.90
N GLU A 321 18.36 -12.36 -13.15
CA GLU A 321 19.67 -12.59 -12.57
C GLU A 321 20.76 -11.71 -13.20
N ALA A 322 21.96 -11.68 -12.60
CA ALA A 322 23.14 -11.00 -13.16
C ALA A 322 23.51 -11.52 -14.57
N SER A 323 23.13 -12.75 -14.91
CA SER A 323 23.27 -13.34 -16.24
C SER A 323 22.33 -12.71 -17.28
N GLY A 324 21.27 -12.01 -16.85
CA GLY A 324 20.16 -11.54 -17.68
C GLY A 324 19.06 -12.57 -17.89
N GLU A 325 19.12 -13.75 -17.27
CA GLU A 325 18.07 -14.75 -17.32
C GLU A 325 16.91 -14.37 -16.41
N GLU A 326 15.67 -14.55 -16.88
CA GLU A 326 14.47 -14.25 -16.10
C GLU A 326 14.28 -15.24 -14.95
N VAL A 327 14.07 -14.71 -13.74
CA VAL A 327 13.76 -15.48 -12.53
C VAL A 327 12.26 -15.70 -12.43
N SER A 328 11.83 -16.94 -12.46
CA SER A 328 10.42 -17.29 -12.21
C SER A 328 10.20 -17.52 -10.72
N LEU A 329 9.31 -16.77 -10.11
CA LEU A 329 8.92 -16.95 -8.72
C LEU A 329 7.66 -17.81 -8.59
N PRO A 330 7.53 -18.60 -7.50
CA PRO A 330 6.40 -19.53 -7.32
C PRO A 330 5.07 -18.82 -7.00
N ALA A 331 5.07 -17.54 -6.67
CA ALA A 331 3.87 -16.75 -6.39
C ALA A 331 3.97 -15.36 -7.04
N ALA A 332 2.83 -14.82 -7.43
CA ALA A 332 2.71 -13.49 -8.04
C ALA A 332 1.86 -12.60 -7.13
N GLY A 333 2.45 -12.04 -6.06
CA GLY A 333 1.79 -11.06 -5.19
C GLY A 333 0.46 -11.52 -4.55
N TRP A 334 -0.21 -10.60 -3.85
CA TRP A 334 -1.49 -10.87 -3.18
C TRP A 334 -2.68 -10.33 -3.99
N ASP A 335 -3.80 -11.09 -4.04
CA ASP A 335 -5.09 -10.64 -4.59
C ASP A 335 -6.19 -11.06 -3.62
N HIS A 336 -6.87 -10.11 -2.98
CA HIS A 336 -7.90 -10.32 -1.96
C HIS A 336 -9.08 -11.18 -2.42
N LEU A 337 -9.36 -11.25 -3.72
CA LEU A 337 -10.50 -11.96 -4.25
C LEU A 337 -10.14 -13.30 -4.92
N ARG A 338 -8.84 -13.62 -5.03
CA ARG A 338 -8.32 -14.86 -5.61
C ARG A 338 -7.55 -15.72 -4.61
N ALA A 339 -7.40 -15.27 -3.36
CA ALA A 339 -6.69 -15.97 -2.29
C ALA A 339 -7.53 -17.11 -1.67
#